data_367237ddd48f3171f28becde0282822a
#
_entry.id   367237ddd48f3171f28becde0282822a
#
_cell.length_a   1.000
_cell.length_b   1.000
_cell.length_c   1.000
_cell.angle_alpha   90.00
_cell.angle_beta   90.00
_cell.angle_gamma   90.00
#
_symmetry.space_group_name_H-M   'P 1'
#
loop_
_entity.id
_entity.type
_entity.pdbx_description
1 polymer ?
#
loop_
_entity_poly.entity_id
_entity_poly.type
_entity_poly.pdbx_seq_one_letter_code
_entity_poly.pdbx_strand_id
1 'polypeptide(L)'
;LDKISGTPHGEEIASMLIHLTDRSQNTQFHDRYFAGIDFDVSQCLFVFSFNDINLVNPILRDRMQVIHCAGYTAKEKQSILQDYVWPDLLQRLNFNKEDVILTDEASKFIISEYSAKEEGVRTLIRTTEALITRLNMLRIADEETMKDYKFYTKVEFPLRLNETVIKVLLVDTVTKEAEPWRTMYT
;
A
#
# COMPACT_ATOMS: atom_id res chain seq x y z
N LEU A 1 13.08 6.41 -6.72
CA LEU A 1 13.97 7.04 -7.75
C LEU A 1 13.24 7.31 -9.06
N ASP A 2 12.42 6.39 -9.53
CA ASP A 2 11.69 6.49 -10.81
C ASP A 2 10.77 7.73 -10.92
N LYS A 3 10.23 8.22 -9.81
CA LYS A 3 9.34 9.39 -9.76
C LYS A 3 10.03 10.75 -9.99
N ILE A 4 11.34 10.81 -9.92
CA ILE A 4 12.12 12.03 -10.16
C ILE A 4 12.64 12.10 -11.59
N SER A 5 12.52 11.03 -12.36
CA SER A 5 13.01 10.94 -13.74
C SER A 5 12.25 11.91 -14.65
N GLY A 6 12.98 12.52 -15.59
CA GLY A 6 12.41 13.39 -16.62
C GLY A 6 12.09 14.81 -16.19
N THR A 7 12.46 15.21 -14.97
CA THR A 7 12.34 16.60 -14.52
C THR A 7 13.72 17.23 -14.30
N PRO A 8 13.92 18.55 -14.57
CA PRO A 8 15.22 19.21 -14.35
C PRO A 8 15.72 19.05 -12.90
N HIS A 9 14.83 19.18 -11.92
CA HIS A 9 15.15 18.96 -10.52
C HIS A 9 15.49 17.50 -10.21
N GLY A 10 14.84 16.55 -10.87
CA GLY A 10 15.15 15.14 -10.74
C GLY A 10 16.51 14.77 -11.29
N GLU A 11 16.96 15.43 -12.38
CA GLU A 11 18.31 15.25 -12.92
C GLU A 11 19.38 15.77 -11.99
N GLU A 12 19.14 16.91 -11.32
CA GLU A 12 20.04 17.43 -10.28
C GLU A 12 20.17 16.43 -9.11
N ILE A 13 19.06 15.89 -8.64
CA ILE A 13 19.04 14.85 -7.58
C ILE A 13 19.80 13.60 -8.05
N ALA A 14 19.54 13.14 -9.26
CA ALA A 14 20.22 11.96 -9.81
C ALA A 14 21.73 12.19 -9.90
N SER A 15 22.17 13.38 -10.33
CA SER A 15 23.59 13.75 -10.38
C SER A 15 24.22 13.75 -8.99
N MET A 16 23.53 14.31 -7.98
CA MET A 16 24.01 14.28 -6.59
C MET A 16 24.12 12.85 -6.06
N LEU A 17 23.14 11.98 -6.35
CA LEU A 17 23.17 10.58 -5.95
C LEU A 17 24.29 9.79 -6.63
N ILE A 18 24.61 10.11 -7.88
CA ILE A 18 25.75 9.52 -8.58
C ILE A 18 27.06 9.84 -7.86
N HIS A 19 27.28 11.10 -7.47
CA HIS A 19 28.45 11.49 -6.69
C HIS A 19 28.49 10.80 -5.30
N LEU A 20 27.36 10.77 -4.62
CA LEU A 20 27.21 10.16 -3.31
C LEU A 20 27.54 8.65 -3.31
N THR A 21 27.18 7.95 -4.39
CA THR A 21 27.40 6.50 -4.53
C THR A 21 28.73 6.14 -5.18
N ASP A 22 29.49 7.13 -5.67
CA ASP A 22 30.78 6.91 -6.29
C ASP A 22 31.86 6.66 -5.23
N ARG A 23 32.40 5.45 -5.21
CA ARG A 23 33.46 5.04 -4.26
C ARG A 23 34.73 5.87 -4.36
N SER A 24 34.99 6.51 -5.50
CA SER A 24 36.17 7.37 -5.69
C SER A 24 35.99 8.79 -5.14
N GLN A 25 34.75 9.22 -4.90
CA GLN A 25 34.42 10.60 -4.52
C GLN A 25 33.66 10.69 -3.18
N ASN A 26 33.07 9.61 -2.70
CA ASN A 26 32.22 9.62 -1.52
C ASN A 26 32.97 9.80 -0.17
N THR A 27 34.30 9.80 -0.16
CA THR A 27 35.11 10.20 0.99
C THR A 27 35.17 11.70 1.20
N GLN A 28 34.82 12.48 0.18
CA GLN A 28 34.85 13.96 0.19
C GLN A 28 33.54 14.51 -0.37
N PHE A 29 32.41 14.07 0.21
CA PHE A 29 31.10 14.56 -0.17
C PHE A 29 30.88 15.97 0.35
N HIS A 30 30.54 16.90 -0.55
CA HIS A 30 30.28 18.30 -0.22
C HIS A 30 28.77 18.55 -0.18
N ASP A 31 28.27 18.98 0.97
CA ASP A 31 26.91 19.48 1.12
C ASP A 31 26.83 20.99 0.83
N ARG A 32 25.77 21.45 0.18
CA ARG A 32 25.59 22.87 -0.17
C ARG A 32 25.43 23.78 1.07
N TYR A 33 24.88 23.24 2.18
CA TYR A 33 24.70 24.01 3.42
C TYR A 33 25.98 24.11 4.24
N PHE A 34 26.82 23.07 4.19
CA PHE A 34 28.05 23.00 4.95
C PHE A 34 29.27 23.26 4.05
N ALA A 35 29.23 24.42 3.34
CA ALA A 35 30.31 24.80 2.43
C ALA A 35 31.67 24.77 3.13
N GLY A 36 32.62 24.00 2.58
CA GLY A 36 33.96 23.83 3.11
C GLY A 36 34.16 22.73 4.14
N ILE A 37 33.14 21.92 4.40
CA ILE A 37 33.23 20.72 5.23
C ILE A 37 33.02 19.49 4.35
N ASP A 38 33.99 18.59 4.34
CA ASP A 38 33.90 17.30 3.65
C ASP A 38 33.30 16.26 4.57
N PHE A 39 32.32 15.52 4.06
CA PHE A 39 31.74 14.38 4.75
C PHE A 39 32.22 13.07 4.12
N ASP A 40 32.76 12.20 4.94
CA ASP A 40 33.09 10.85 4.51
C ASP A 40 31.84 9.96 4.64
N VAL A 41 31.23 9.62 3.50
CA VAL A 41 30.08 8.73 3.41
C VAL A 41 30.44 7.36 2.81
N SER A 42 31.74 7.05 2.72
CA SER A 42 32.25 5.79 2.13
C SER A 42 31.79 4.54 2.89
N GLN A 43 31.49 4.67 4.18
CA GLN A 43 31.01 3.58 5.04
C GLN A 43 29.48 3.48 5.10
N CYS A 44 28.75 4.34 4.38
CA CYS A 44 27.31 4.33 4.35
C CYS A 44 26.77 3.22 3.43
N LEU A 45 25.74 2.52 3.90
CA LEU A 45 24.94 1.64 3.05
C LEU A 45 23.79 2.45 2.46
N PHE A 46 23.78 2.59 1.14
CA PHE A 46 22.70 3.27 0.42
C PHE A 46 21.66 2.24 -0.05
N VAL A 47 20.41 2.45 0.32
CA VAL A 47 19.27 1.64 -0.11
C VAL A 47 18.30 2.52 -0.88
N PHE A 48 18.03 2.15 -2.12
CA PHE A 48 17.10 2.86 -3.01
C PHE A 48 15.90 1.97 -3.32
N SER A 49 14.72 2.60 -3.44
CA SER A 49 13.51 1.92 -3.91
C SER A 49 12.97 2.59 -5.17
N PHE A 50 12.44 1.79 -6.07
CA PHE A 50 11.81 2.23 -7.32
C PHE A 50 10.83 1.17 -7.81
N ASN A 51 9.86 1.56 -8.63
CA ASN A 51 8.89 0.66 -9.23
C ASN A 51 9.29 0.24 -10.64
N ASP A 52 9.87 1.16 -11.41
CA ASP A 52 10.33 0.89 -12.79
C ASP A 52 11.83 1.21 -12.91
N ILE A 53 12.60 0.16 -13.14
CA ILE A 53 14.07 0.27 -13.33
C ILE A 53 14.45 1.04 -14.59
N ASN A 54 13.57 1.06 -15.61
CA ASN A 54 13.86 1.74 -16.87
C ASN A 54 13.82 3.27 -16.73
N LEU A 55 13.12 3.76 -15.72
CA LEU A 55 13.05 5.19 -15.37
C LEU A 55 14.20 5.64 -14.46
N VAL A 56 15.00 4.72 -13.94
CA VAL A 56 16.16 5.06 -13.12
C VAL A 56 17.33 5.43 -14.04
N ASN A 57 18.03 6.53 -13.68
CA ASN A 57 19.22 6.98 -14.43
C ASN A 57 20.19 5.81 -14.64
N PRO A 58 20.64 5.53 -15.89
CA PRO A 58 21.48 4.38 -16.21
C PRO A 58 22.80 4.35 -15.43
N ILE A 59 23.42 5.51 -15.19
CA ILE A 59 24.71 5.63 -14.47
C ILE A 59 24.50 5.24 -13.00
N LEU A 60 23.37 5.68 -12.40
CA LEU A 60 23.04 5.31 -11.02
C LEU A 60 22.71 3.84 -10.92
N ARG A 61 21.97 3.29 -11.89
CA ARG A 61 21.60 1.87 -11.96
C ARG A 61 22.84 0.97 -12.03
N ASP A 62 23.85 1.34 -12.81
CA ASP A 62 25.10 0.58 -12.95
C ASP A 62 25.88 0.44 -11.61
N ARG A 63 25.65 1.37 -10.68
CA ARG A 63 26.28 1.39 -9.35
C ARG A 63 25.50 0.64 -8.27
N MET A 64 24.32 0.10 -8.61
CA MET A 64 23.42 -0.57 -7.67
C MET A 64 23.37 -2.08 -7.92
N GLN A 65 23.26 -2.84 -6.84
CA GLN A 65 22.81 -4.21 -6.92
C GLN A 65 21.28 -4.22 -6.89
N VAL A 66 20.65 -4.58 -8.01
CA VAL A 66 19.19 -4.61 -8.11
C VAL A 66 18.66 -5.90 -7.51
N ILE A 67 17.73 -5.75 -6.57
CA ILE A 67 16.98 -6.86 -5.96
C ILE A 67 15.53 -6.73 -6.42
N HIS A 68 15.04 -7.72 -7.15
CA HIS A 68 13.65 -7.76 -7.58
C HIS A 68 12.76 -8.35 -6.49
N CYS A 69 11.78 -7.55 -6.06
CA CYS A 69 10.74 -8.02 -5.15
C CYS A 69 9.52 -8.43 -5.97
N ALA A 70 9.24 -9.71 -6.03
CA ALA A 70 8.04 -10.22 -6.70
C ALA A 70 6.78 -9.79 -5.93
N GLY A 71 5.66 -9.69 -6.65
CA GLY A 71 4.35 -9.51 -6.05
C GLY A 71 3.90 -10.76 -5.28
N TYR A 72 2.89 -10.59 -4.43
CA TYR A 72 2.33 -11.68 -3.65
C TYR A 72 1.37 -12.55 -4.48
N THR A 73 1.48 -13.85 -4.33
CA THR A 73 0.50 -14.82 -4.83
C THR A 73 -0.82 -14.70 -4.07
N ALA A 74 -1.92 -15.20 -4.65
CA ALA A 74 -3.22 -15.21 -3.98
C ALA A 74 -3.18 -15.95 -2.63
N LYS A 75 -2.38 -17.00 -2.53
CA LYS A 75 -2.22 -17.77 -1.29
C LYS A 75 -1.47 -16.98 -0.22
N GLU A 76 -0.41 -16.27 -0.59
CA GLU A 76 0.32 -15.41 0.33
C GLU A 76 -0.53 -14.22 0.78
N LYS A 77 -1.31 -13.62 -0.15
CA LYS A 77 -2.28 -12.57 0.20
C LYS A 77 -3.32 -13.08 1.19
N GLN A 78 -3.79 -14.32 1.06
CA GLN A 78 -4.73 -14.93 1.99
C GLN A 78 -4.11 -15.09 3.39
N SER A 79 -2.88 -15.60 3.49
CA SER A 79 -2.17 -15.71 4.77
C SER A 79 -1.95 -14.32 5.40
N ILE A 80 -1.51 -13.33 4.62
CA ILE A 80 -1.33 -11.96 5.11
C ILE A 80 -2.65 -11.39 5.63
N LEU A 81 -3.75 -11.61 4.91
CA LEU A 81 -5.07 -11.12 5.32
C LEU A 81 -5.53 -11.77 6.62
N GLN A 82 -5.45 -13.10 6.73
CA GLN A 82 -6.01 -13.85 7.85
C GLN A 82 -5.15 -13.78 9.11
N ASP A 83 -3.81 -13.83 8.95
CA ASP A 83 -2.90 -13.96 10.07
C ASP A 83 -2.45 -12.62 10.65
N TYR A 84 -2.48 -11.56 9.83
CA TYR A 84 -1.95 -10.24 10.22
C TYR A 84 -2.98 -9.12 10.12
N VAL A 85 -3.57 -8.93 8.93
CA VAL A 85 -4.44 -7.75 8.67
C VAL A 85 -5.74 -7.84 9.44
N TRP A 86 -6.42 -8.98 9.36
CA TRP A 86 -7.71 -9.17 10.00
C TRP A 86 -7.66 -9.06 11.53
N PRO A 87 -6.75 -9.74 12.23
CA PRO A 87 -6.62 -9.61 13.67
C PRO A 87 -6.28 -8.18 14.15
N ASP A 88 -5.40 -7.48 13.43
CA ASP A 88 -5.04 -6.10 13.74
C ASP A 88 -6.26 -5.17 13.62
N LEU A 89 -7.04 -5.29 12.54
CA LEU A 89 -8.23 -4.48 12.31
C LEU A 89 -9.32 -4.75 13.36
N LEU A 90 -9.54 -6.01 13.76
CA LEU A 90 -10.46 -6.34 14.84
C LEU A 90 -10.04 -5.67 16.15
N GLN A 91 -8.76 -5.76 16.50
CA GLN A 91 -8.23 -5.14 17.71
C GLN A 91 -8.37 -3.61 17.69
N ARG A 92 -8.04 -2.96 16.58
CA ARG A 92 -8.14 -1.49 16.43
C ARG A 92 -9.57 -0.98 16.58
N LEU A 93 -10.57 -1.75 16.20
CA LEU A 93 -11.99 -1.38 16.29
C LEU A 93 -12.71 -2.00 17.50
N ASN A 94 -11.97 -2.59 18.45
CA ASN A 94 -12.52 -3.24 19.64
C ASN A 94 -13.60 -4.29 19.33
N PHE A 95 -13.37 -5.12 18.32
CA PHE A 95 -14.11 -6.34 18.10
C PHE A 95 -13.44 -7.50 18.83
N ASN A 96 -14.23 -8.40 19.40
CA ASN A 96 -13.69 -9.69 19.81
C ASN A 96 -13.44 -10.57 18.58
N LYS A 97 -12.49 -11.49 18.67
CA LYS A 97 -12.16 -12.39 17.54
C LYS A 97 -13.35 -13.23 17.05
N GLU A 98 -14.30 -13.46 17.94
CA GLU A 98 -15.49 -14.26 17.67
C GLU A 98 -16.65 -13.44 17.08
N ASP A 99 -16.63 -12.11 17.23
CA ASP A 99 -17.72 -11.25 16.78
C ASP A 99 -17.85 -11.25 15.24
N VAL A 100 -16.73 -11.28 14.52
CA VAL A 100 -16.72 -11.30 13.05
C VAL A 100 -15.72 -12.32 12.55
N ILE A 101 -16.24 -13.36 11.93
CA ILE A 101 -15.45 -14.49 11.43
C ILE A 101 -15.22 -14.31 9.93
N LEU A 102 -13.95 -14.14 9.56
CA LEU A 102 -13.50 -14.12 8.15
C LEU A 102 -13.28 -15.58 7.72
N THR A 103 -14.18 -16.11 6.89
CA THR A 103 -14.05 -17.47 6.36
C THR A 103 -13.01 -17.54 5.23
N ASP A 104 -12.54 -18.74 4.90
CA ASP A 104 -11.60 -18.94 3.78
C ASP A 104 -12.23 -18.54 2.45
N GLU A 105 -13.51 -18.81 2.25
CA GLU A 105 -14.26 -18.42 1.06
C GLU A 105 -14.36 -16.89 0.98
N ALA A 106 -14.68 -16.23 2.09
CA ALA A 106 -14.76 -14.77 2.16
C ALA A 106 -13.41 -14.11 1.86
N SER A 107 -12.30 -14.62 2.40
CA SER A 107 -10.96 -14.11 2.14
C SER A 107 -10.55 -14.29 0.68
N LYS A 108 -10.81 -15.47 0.09
CA LYS A 108 -10.58 -15.72 -1.33
C LYS A 108 -11.40 -14.79 -2.22
N PHE A 109 -12.66 -14.56 -1.87
CA PHE A 109 -13.55 -13.66 -2.58
C PHE A 109 -13.03 -12.22 -2.56
N ILE A 110 -12.62 -11.69 -1.40
CA ILE A 110 -12.04 -10.34 -1.29
C ILE A 110 -10.80 -10.22 -2.17
N ILE A 111 -9.93 -11.22 -2.18
CA ILE A 111 -8.69 -11.20 -2.96
C ILE A 111 -9.00 -11.23 -4.46
N SER A 112 -9.90 -12.10 -4.91
CA SER A 112 -10.21 -12.24 -6.34
C SER A 112 -10.93 -11.04 -6.92
N GLU A 113 -11.87 -10.45 -6.18
CA GLU A 113 -12.68 -9.34 -6.69
C GLU A 113 -12.02 -7.98 -6.55
N TYR A 114 -11.29 -7.76 -5.44
CA TYR A 114 -10.82 -6.42 -5.10
C TYR A 114 -9.30 -6.24 -5.16
N SER A 115 -8.53 -7.31 -5.23
CA SER A 115 -7.05 -7.25 -5.18
C SER A 115 -6.35 -8.10 -6.25
N ALA A 116 -7.09 -8.68 -7.21
CA ALA A 116 -6.51 -9.57 -8.20
C ALA A 116 -5.49 -8.88 -9.12
N LYS A 117 -5.73 -7.62 -9.48
CA LYS A 117 -4.89 -6.84 -10.41
C LYS A 117 -3.66 -6.21 -9.75
N GLU A 118 -3.60 -6.16 -8.44
CA GLU A 118 -2.49 -5.55 -7.71
C GLU A 118 -1.46 -6.62 -7.34
N GLU A 119 -0.20 -6.37 -7.59
CA GLU A 119 0.90 -7.25 -7.16
C GLU A 119 1.14 -7.18 -5.64
N GLY A 120 0.90 -6.02 -5.04
CA GLY A 120 1.02 -5.78 -3.60
C GLY A 120 -0.25 -6.14 -2.81
N VAL A 121 -0.31 -5.65 -1.58
CA VAL A 121 -1.44 -5.87 -0.64
C VAL A 121 -2.12 -4.56 -0.21
N ARG A 122 -1.76 -3.41 -0.82
CA ARG A 122 -2.31 -2.11 -0.41
C ARG A 122 -3.82 -2.03 -0.60
N THR A 123 -4.31 -2.43 -1.77
CA THR A 123 -5.74 -2.45 -2.08
C THR A 123 -6.46 -3.45 -1.21
N LEU A 124 -5.87 -4.63 -0.97
CA LEU A 124 -6.42 -5.64 -0.07
C LEU A 124 -6.63 -5.08 1.35
N ILE A 125 -5.60 -4.43 1.92
CA ILE A 125 -5.68 -3.83 3.25
C ILE A 125 -6.77 -2.75 3.29
N ARG A 126 -6.80 -1.82 2.33
CA ARG A 126 -7.79 -0.73 2.27
C ARG A 126 -9.22 -1.25 2.13
N THR A 127 -9.42 -2.26 1.30
CA THR A 127 -10.73 -2.87 1.10
C THR A 127 -11.21 -3.56 2.37
N THR A 128 -10.33 -4.30 3.04
CA THR A 128 -10.65 -4.98 4.29
C THR A 128 -10.89 -3.96 5.43
N GLU A 129 -10.12 -2.90 5.49
CA GLU A 129 -10.32 -1.79 6.43
C GLU A 129 -11.67 -1.09 6.20
N ALA A 130 -12.06 -0.83 4.96
CA ALA A 130 -13.37 -0.28 4.62
C ALA A 130 -14.51 -1.21 5.04
N LEU A 131 -14.35 -2.52 4.82
CA LEU A 131 -15.34 -3.53 5.18
C LEU A 131 -15.58 -3.56 6.70
N ILE A 132 -14.53 -3.69 7.49
CA ILE A 132 -14.66 -3.79 8.95
C ILE A 132 -15.12 -2.45 9.57
N THR A 133 -14.72 -1.32 8.99
CA THR A 133 -15.20 0.00 9.42
C THR A 133 -16.71 0.14 9.22
N ARG A 134 -17.24 -0.30 8.08
CA ARG A 134 -18.69 -0.30 7.80
C ARG A 134 -19.44 -1.26 8.72
N LEU A 135 -18.88 -2.43 9.02
CA LEU A 135 -19.44 -3.32 10.04
C LEU A 135 -19.48 -2.66 11.41
N ASN A 136 -18.45 -1.94 11.78
CA ASN A 136 -18.43 -1.20 13.04
C ASN A 136 -19.48 -0.08 13.07
N MET A 137 -19.70 0.61 11.95
CA MET A 137 -20.80 1.57 11.84
C MET A 137 -22.16 0.91 12.05
N LEU A 138 -22.40 -0.24 11.42
CA LEU A 138 -23.65 -1.01 11.59
C LEU A 138 -23.84 -1.54 13.01
N ARG A 139 -22.73 -1.74 13.76
CA ARG A 139 -22.78 -2.16 15.16
C ARG A 139 -23.15 -1.05 16.12
N ILE A 140 -22.70 0.18 15.84
CA ILE A 140 -22.75 1.30 16.79
C ILE A 140 -23.91 2.25 16.49
N ALA A 141 -24.22 2.50 15.22
CA ALA A 141 -25.22 3.48 14.81
C ALA A 141 -26.64 2.93 14.86
N ASP A 142 -27.62 3.83 15.05
CA ASP A 142 -29.02 3.50 15.01
C ASP A 142 -29.43 2.97 13.65
N GLU A 143 -30.28 1.96 13.64
CA GLU A 143 -30.77 1.32 12.42
C GLU A 143 -31.46 2.30 11.46
N GLU A 144 -32.22 3.26 11.98
CA GLU A 144 -32.89 4.28 11.15
C GLU A 144 -31.91 5.15 10.40
N THR A 145 -30.84 5.60 11.07
CA THR A 145 -29.77 6.40 10.45
C THR A 145 -29.02 5.63 9.38
N MET A 146 -28.85 4.32 9.58
CA MET A 146 -28.06 3.49 8.66
C MET A 146 -28.81 3.09 7.40
N LYS A 147 -30.15 3.10 7.39
CA LYS A 147 -30.97 2.74 6.20
C LYS A 147 -30.72 3.61 4.97
N ASP A 148 -30.27 4.85 5.17
CA ASP A 148 -29.98 5.77 4.07
C ASP A 148 -28.66 5.48 3.35
N TYR A 149 -27.79 4.64 3.95
CA TYR A 149 -26.51 4.27 3.34
C TYR A 149 -26.66 3.10 2.37
N LYS A 150 -26.05 3.19 1.20
CA LYS A 150 -26.08 2.13 0.16
C LYS A 150 -25.50 0.80 0.63
N PHE A 151 -24.61 0.81 1.61
CA PHE A 151 -24.01 -0.39 2.19
C PHE A 151 -24.79 -0.94 3.36
N TYR A 152 -25.98 -0.41 3.66
CA TYR A 152 -26.80 -0.92 4.74
C TYR A 152 -27.23 -2.35 4.49
N THR A 153 -27.03 -3.18 5.51
CA THR A 153 -27.54 -4.55 5.58
C THR A 153 -27.78 -4.90 7.06
N LYS A 154 -28.80 -5.67 7.31
CA LYS A 154 -29.06 -6.15 8.68
C LYS A 154 -28.00 -7.21 9.03
N VAL A 155 -27.24 -6.96 10.08
CA VAL A 155 -26.22 -7.88 10.59
C VAL A 155 -26.52 -8.26 12.04
N GLU A 156 -26.27 -9.50 12.38
CA GLU A 156 -26.36 -10.01 13.76
C GLU A 156 -25.00 -10.60 14.14
N PHE A 157 -24.52 -10.29 15.32
CA PHE A 157 -23.25 -10.80 15.82
C PHE A 157 -23.47 -12.01 16.73
N PRO A 158 -22.63 -13.06 16.66
CA PRO A 158 -21.43 -13.20 15.82
C PRO A 158 -21.76 -13.39 14.33
N LEU A 159 -21.06 -12.63 13.47
CA LEU A 159 -21.26 -12.61 12.02
C LEU A 159 -20.22 -13.48 11.31
N ARG A 160 -20.65 -14.42 10.49
CA ARG A 160 -19.78 -15.08 9.50
C ARG A 160 -19.87 -14.34 8.18
N LEU A 161 -18.74 -13.78 7.73
CA LEU A 161 -18.68 -13.08 6.47
C LEU A 161 -18.89 -14.04 5.30
N ASN A 162 -19.78 -13.64 4.39
CA ASN A 162 -20.04 -14.32 3.13
C ASN A 162 -20.00 -13.30 1.97
N GLU A 163 -19.99 -13.80 0.74
CA GLU A 163 -19.91 -12.96 -0.47
C GLU A 163 -21.03 -11.92 -0.56
N THR A 164 -22.25 -12.29 -0.17
CA THR A 164 -23.41 -11.39 -0.26
C THR A 164 -23.23 -10.17 0.64
N VAL A 165 -22.85 -10.39 1.90
CA VAL A 165 -22.60 -9.31 2.86
C VAL A 165 -21.42 -8.46 2.41
N ILE A 166 -20.35 -9.08 1.94
CA ILE A 166 -19.16 -8.34 1.44
C ILE A 166 -19.52 -7.45 0.27
N LYS A 167 -20.29 -7.95 -0.72
CA LYS A 167 -20.74 -7.16 -1.88
C LYS A 167 -21.56 -5.94 -1.47
N VAL A 168 -22.47 -6.10 -0.53
CA VAL A 168 -23.27 -4.98 -0.03
C VAL A 168 -22.39 -3.99 0.72
N LEU A 169 -21.56 -4.46 1.63
CA LEU A 169 -20.68 -3.59 2.41
C LEU A 169 -19.65 -2.85 1.54
N LEU A 170 -19.26 -3.38 0.40
CA LEU A 170 -18.25 -2.81 -0.48
C LEU A 170 -18.83 -2.23 -1.79
N VAL A 171 -20.14 -2.00 -1.86
CA VAL A 171 -20.85 -1.56 -3.07
C VAL A 171 -20.21 -0.34 -3.77
N ASP A 172 -19.68 0.62 -3.02
CA ASP A 172 -19.08 1.83 -3.58
C ASP A 172 -17.55 1.73 -3.80
N THR A 173 -16.92 0.63 -3.38
CA THR A 173 -15.46 0.46 -3.52
C THR A 173 -15.06 0.01 -4.92
N VAL A 174 -15.94 -0.65 -5.65
CA VAL A 174 -15.71 -1.13 -7.02
C VAL A 174 -15.74 0.02 -8.05
N THR A 175 -16.44 1.11 -7.75
CA THR A 175 -16.65 2.24 -8.70
C THR A 175 -15.49 3.25 -8.73
N LYS A 176 -14.45 3.12 -7.91
CA LYS A 176 -13.35 4.10 -7.84
C LYS A 176 -12.21 3.92 -8.87
N GLU A 177 -12.35 3.04 -9.86
CA GLU A 177 -11.36 2.96 -10.96
C GLU A 177 -11.43 4.14 -11.96
N ALA A 178 -12.43 5.02 -11.83
CA ALA A 178 -12.61 6.20 -12.69
C ALA A 178 -12.72 7.48 -11.87
N GLU A 179 -11.68 7.86 -11.15
CA GLU A 179 -11.63 9.21 -10.57
C GLU A 179 -10.85 10.17 -11.50
N PRO A 180 -11.53 11.17 -12.11
CA PRO A 180 -10.93 12.10 -13.09
C PRO A 180 -9.75 12.93 -12.54
N TRP A 181 -9.61 13.05 -11.22
CA TRP A 181 -8.55 13.83 -10.58
C TRP A 181 -7.15 13.21 -10.67
N ARG A 182 -7.04 11.91 -10.99
CA ARG A 182 -5.73 11.26 -11.20
C ARG A 182 -4.99 11.79 -12.43
N THR A 183 -5.71 12.38 -13.38
CA THR A 183 -5.12 13.00 -14.59
C THR A 183 -4.75 14.46 -14.40
N MET A 184 -5.03 15.07 -13.24
CA MET A 184 -4.69 16.47 -12.96
C MET A 184 -3.27 16.67 -12.37
N TYR A 185 -2.54 15.60 -12.07
CA TYR A 185 -1.20 15.64 -11.47
C TYR A 185 -0.14 14.85 -12.28
N THR A 186 -0.39 14.69 -13.58
CA THR A 186 0.61 14.21 -14.55
C THR A 186 1.15 15.38 -15.38
#